data_db9c4fdce0036b8c6b40b3e345a918bb
#
_entry.id   db9c4fdce0036b8c6b40b3e345a918bb
#
_cell.length_a   1.000
_cell.length_b   1.000
_cell.length_c   1.000
_cell.angle_alpha   90.00
_cell.angle_beta   90.00
_cell.angle_gamma   90.00
#
_symmetry.space_group_name_H-M   'P 1'
#
loop_
_entity.id
_entity.type
_entity.pdbx_description
1 polymer ?
#
loop_
_entity_poly.entity_id
_entity_poly.type
_entity_poly.pdbx_seq_one_letter_code
_entity_poly.pdbx_strand_id
1 'polypeptide(L)'
;MNVLSKKVLAVMEQSPLGAMSKYVLMKQSQDAKINLEEMSSDDLPIISAKLKDVLPFFIGDQTEKVVISIRKLKENGGVGNEQS
;
A
#
# COMPACT_ATOMS: atom_id res chain seq x y z
N MET A 1 10.16 6.42 -5.39
CA MET A 1 9.58 5.71 -4.22
C MET A 1 10.67 5.20 -3.31
N ASN A 2 10.45 5.32 -2.01
CA ASN A 2 11.37 4.74 -1.05
C ASN A 2 11.06 3.25 -0.85
N VAL A 3 11.78 2.59 0.09
CA VAL A 3 11.61 1.15 0.29
C VAL A 3 10.18 0.79 0.67
N LEU A 4 9.58 1.54 1.58
CA LEU A 4 8.24 1.21 2.06
C LEU A 4 7.19 1.38 0.98
N SER A 5 7.23 2.47 0.23
CA SER A 5 6.26 2.68 -0.84
C SER A 5 6.41 1.64 -1.95
N LYS A 6 7.64 1.18 -2.21
CA LYS A 6 7.85 0.09 -3.16
C LYS A 6 7.20 -1.21 -2.68
N LYS A 7 7.25 -1.46 -1.37
CA LYS A 7 6.60 -2.64 -0.80
C LYS A 7 5.08 -2.55 -0.93
N VAL A 8 4.52 -1.36 -0.70
CA VAL A 8 3.08 -1.14 -0.89
C VAL A 8 2.71 -1.43 -2.35
N LEU A 9 3.49 -0.88 -3.27
CA LEU A 9 3.24 -1.10 -4.69
C LEU A 9 3.29 -2.59 -5.04
N ALA A 10 4.28 -3.31 -4.51
CA ALA A 10 4.42 -4.73 -4.80
C ALA A 10 3.20 -5.53 -4.33
N VAL A 11 2.68 -5.21 -3.16
CA VAL A 11 1.47 -5.86 -2.65
C VAL A 11 0.32 -5.62 -3.62
N MET A 12 0.15 -4.38 -4.07
CA MET A 12 -0.92 -4.03 -4.99
C MET A 12 -0.76 -4.74 -6.34
N GLU A 13 0.46 -4.82 -6.84
CA GLU A 13 0.73 -5.45 -8.14
C GLU A 13 0.47 -6.95 -8.13
N GLN A 14 0.54 -7.57 -6.98
CA GLN A 14 0.24 -9.00 -6.85
C GLN A 14 -1.25 -9.28 -6.78
N SER A 15 -2.07 -8.24 -6.66
CA SER A 15 -3.51 -8.37 -6.67
C SER A 15 -4.04 -8.31 -8.12
N PRO A 16 -5.34 -8.57 -8.33
CA PRO A 16 -5.90 -8.40 -9.68
C PRO A 16 -5.78 -6.99 -10.26
N LEU A 17 -5.40 -6.00 -9.43
CA LEU A 17 -5.17 -4.64 -9.89
C LEU A 17 -4.04 -4.57 -10.92
N GLY A 18 -3.00 -5.38 -10.73
CA GLY A 18 -1.92 -5.53 -11.72
C GLY A 18 -1.29 -4.22 -12.15
N ALA A 19 -1.28 -3.98 -13.45
CA ALA A 19 -0.62 -2.81 -14.04
C ALA A 19 -1.22 -1.47 -13.60
N MET A 20 -2.43 -1.46 -13.08
CA MET A 20 -3.06 -0.22 -12.61
C MET A 20 -2.53 0.20 -11.23
N SER A 21 -1.77 -0.66 -10.57
CA SER A 21 -1.35 -0.43 -9.19
C SER A 21 -0.60 0.87 -8.99
N LYS A 22 0.36 1.15 -9.85
CA LYS A 22 1.18 2.35 -9.69
C LYS A 22 0.34 3.60 -9.84
N TYR A 23 -0.53 3.62 -10.82
CA TYR A 23 -1.42 4.76 -11.04
C TYR A 23 -2.33 5.00 -9.83
N VAL A 24 -2.96 3.93 -9.35
CA VAL A 24 -3.87 4.03 -8.21
C VAL A 24 -3.12 4.49 -6.97
N LEU A 25 -1.94 3.90 -6.71
CA LEU A 25 -1.15 4.30 -5.54
C LEU A 25 -0.75 5.77 -5.61
N MET A 26 -0.29 6.23 -6.76
CA MET A 26 0.11 7.62 -6.92
C MET A 26 -1.06 8.57 -6.70
N LYS A 27 -2.22 8.24 -7.26
CA LYS A 27 -3.39 9.08 -7.13
C LYS A 27 -3.86 9.16 -5.68
N GLN A 28 -3.93 8.03 -5.00
CA GLN A 28 -4.39 8.02 -3.61
C GLN A 28 -3.39 8.69 -2.68
N SER A 29 -2.09 8.55 -2.97
CA SER A 29 -1.06 9.23 -2.19
C SER A 29 -1.17 10.74 -2.32
N GLN A 30 -1.41 11.22 -3.53
CA GLN A 30 -1.62 12.66 -3.75
C GLN A 30 -2.83 13.16 -2.96
N ASP A 31 -3.92 12.42 -3.02
CA ASP A 31 -5.14 12.82 -2.32
C ASP A 31 -4.95 12.83 -0.81
N ALA A 32 -4.11 11.94 -0.29
CA ALA A 32 -3.81 11.85 1.13
C ALA A 32 -2.63 12.73 1.55
N LYS A 33 -2.00 13.39 0.58
CA LYS A 33 -0.82 14.23 0.82
C LYS A 33 0.33 13.43 1.41
N ILE A 34 0.49 12.20 0.95
CA ILE A 34 1.60 11.32 1.34
C ILE A 34 2.69 11.41 0.28
N ASN A 35 3.92 11.65 0.73
CA ASN A 35 5.08 11.68 -0.16
C ASN A 35 5.65 10.26 -0.29
N LEU A 36 5.57 9.69 -1.49
CA LEU A 36 6.04 8.32 -1.71
C LEU A 36 7.55 8.18 -1.59
N GLU A 37 8.28 9.28 -1.68
CA GLU A 37 9.74 9.24 -1.48
C GLU A 37 10.11 9.20 0.00
N GLU A 38 9.15 9.53 0.88
CA GLU A 38 9.39 9.63 2.31
C GLU A 38 8.33 8.91 3.13
N MET A 39 7.69 7.91 2.52
CA MET A 39 6.64 7.18 3.22
C MET A 39 7.17 6.52 4.49
N SER A 40 6.41 6.63 5.57
CA SER A 40 6.75 6.03 6.85
C SER A 40 5.64 5.10 7.31
N SER A 41 5.90 4.35 8.38
CA SER A 41 4.90 3.45 8.95
C SER A 41 3.62 4.17 9.34
N ASP A 42 3.74 5.44 9.74
CA ASP A 42 2.56 6.23 10.13
C ASP A 42 1.64 6.49 8.95
N ASP A 43 2.17 6.42 7.73
CA ASP A 43 1.37 6.62 6.53
C ASP A 43 0.56 5.38 6.14
N LEU A 44 0.94 4.20 6.64
CA LEU A 44 0.28 2.96 6.24
C LEU A 44 -1.21 2.93 6.55
N PRO A 45 -1.66 3.30 7.77
CA PRO A 45 -3.09 3.34 8.03
C PRO A 45 -3.83 4.34 7.15
N ILE A 46 -3.17 5.46 6.83
CA ILE A 46 -3.77 6.51 6.02
C ILE A 46 -3.97 6.04 4.58
N ILE A 47 -2.90 5.50 3.98
CA ILE A 47 -3.00 5.02 2.60
C ILE A 47 -3.93 3.80 2.51
N SER A 48 -3.93 2.95 3.53
CA SER A 48 -4.82 1.80 3.58
C SER A 48 -6.28 2.23 3.58
N ALA A 49 -6.62 3.27 4.35
CA ALA A 49 -7.99 3.78 4.39
C ALA A 49 -8.40 4.34 3.02
N LYS A 50 -7.49 5.06 2.36
CA LYS A 50 -7.77 5.58 1.02
C LYS A 50 -7.99 4.46 0.03
N LEU A 51 -7.14 3.45 0.06
CA LEU A 51 -7.25 2.32 -0.85
C LEU A 51 -8.52 1.51 -0.59
N LYS A 52 -8.91 1.38 0.67
CA LYS A 52 -10.14 0.68 1.03
C LYS A 52 -11.36 1.31 0.38
N ASP A 53 -11.34 2.62 0.17
CA ASP A 53 -12.46 3.33 -0.46
C ASP A 53 -12.52 3.12 -1.96
N VAL A 54 -11.39 2.93 -2.63
CA VAL A 54 -11.37 2.89 -4.09
C VAL A 54 -11.16 1.49 -4.68
N LEU A 55 -10.41 0.63 -4.00
CA LEU A 55 -10.10 -0.69 -4.54
C LEU A 55 -11.32 -1.58 -4.79
N PRO A 56 -12.41 -1.49 -4.02
CA PRO A 56 -13.59 -2.31 -4.33
C PRO A 56 -14.13 -2.11 -5.73
N PHE A 57 -13.94 -0.93 -6.31
CA PHE A 57 -14.37 -0.64 -7.68
C PHE A 57 -13.51 -1.36 -8.72
N PHE A 58 -12.32 -1.78 -8.34
CA PHE A 58 -11.37 -2.43 -9.24
C PHE A 58 -11.26 -3.93 -9.00
N ILE A 59 -11.21 -4.35 -7.72
CA ILE A 59 -10.89 -5.73 -7.36
C ILE A 59 -11.89 -6.36 -6.39
N GLY A 60 -12.97 -5.66 -6.06
CA GLY A 60 -14.05 -6.21 -5.24
C GLY A 60 -13.56 -6.72 -3.89
N ASP A 61 -13.93 -7.95 -3.53
CA ASP A 61 -13.59 -8.52 -2.23
C ASP A 61 -12.11 -8.84 -2.05
N GLN A 62 -11.29 -8.73 -3.08
CA GLN A 62 -9.84 -8.83 -2.90
C GLN A 62 -9.28 -7.61 -2.17
N THR A 63 -10.05 -6.54 -2.08
CA THR A 63 -9.62 -5.30 -1.41
C THR A 63 -9.12 -5.55 0.00
N GLU A 64 -9.85 -6.35 0.78
CA GLU A 64 -9.52 -6.57 2.18
C GLU A 64 -8.16 -7.25 2.32
N LYS A 65 -7.87 -8.22 1.48
CA LYS A 65 -6.58 -8.89 1.48
C LYS A 65 -5.44 -7.90 1.25
N VAL A 66 -5.61 -7.03 0.26
CA VAL A 66 -4.60 -6.04 -0.08
C VAL A 66 -4.38 -5.08 1.07
N VAL A 67 -5.46 -4.55 1.62
CA VAL A 67 -5.40 -3.57 2.72
C VAL A 67 -4.72 -4.18 3.94
N ILE A 68 -5.09 -5.40 4.31
CA ILE A 68 -4.47 -6.08 5.45
C ILE A 68 -2.98 -6.27 5.22
N SER A 69 -2.59 -6.70 4.02
CA SER A 69 -1.18 -6.91 3.70
C SER A 69 -0.39 -5.62 3.80
N ILE A 70 -0.97 -4.51 3.33
CA ILE A 70 -0.30 -3.21 3.40
C ILE A 70 -0.11 -2.79 4.85
N ARG A 71 -1.13 -2.95 5.67
CA ARG A 71 -1.05 -2.54 7.07
C ARG A 71 -0.03 -3.32 7.88
N LYS A 72 0.33 -4.52 7.40
CA LYS A 72 1.33 -5.35 8.08
C LYS A 72 2.76 -5.03 7.66
N LEU A 73 2.95 -4.16 6.68
CA LEU A 73 4.29 -3.83 6.21
C LEU A 73 5.09 -3.06 7.26
N LYS A 74 6.41 -3.18 7.17
CA LYS A 74 7.34 -2.47 8.05
C LYS A 74 8.35 -1.73 7.21
N GLU A 75 8.78 -0.58 7.71
CA GLU A 75 9.74 0.26 6.99
C GLU A 75 11.04 -0.46 6.72
N ASN A 76 11.49 -1.27 7.64
CA ASN A 76 12.80 -1.86 7.57
C ASN A 76 12.78 -3.30 7.11
N GLY A 77 11.78 -3.66 6.40
CA GLY A 77 11.75 -5.00 5.92
C GLY A 77 11.70 -6.02 7.02
N GLY A 78 11.32 -5.58 8.15
CA GLY A 78 11.14 -6.47 9.23
C GLY A 78 12.35 -7.04 9.75
N VAL A 79 13.14 -6.65 9.45
CA VAL A 79 13.98 -7.14 10.09
C VAL A 79 13.67 -8.16 10.96
N GLY A 80 13.67 -8.51 10.88
CA GLY A 80 13.30 -9.30 11.42
C GLY A 80 12.97 -9.78 12.33
N ASN A 81 13.04 -9.22 12.27
CA ASN A 81 12.77 -9.53 13.10
C ASN A 81 12.24 -10.13 13.57
N GLU A 82 12.23 -10.17 13.27
CA GLU A 82 11.67 -10.49 13.70
C GLU A 82 11.13 -11.23 13.95
N GLN A 83 11.41 -11.47 13.83
CA GLN A 83 10.88 -11.95 14.08
C GLN A 83 10.31 -12.36 14.25
N SER A 84 10.52 -12.32 13.89
CA SER A 84 9.98 -12.45 14.04
C SER A 84 9.59 -12.69 14.21
#